data_9c4b89f3cc4e1e387eb7f2d84ea1d521
#
_entry.id   9c4b89f3cc4e1e387eb7f2d84ea1d521
#
_cell.length_a   1.000
_cell.length_b   1.000
_cell.length_c   1.000
_cell.angle_alpha   90.00
_cell.angle_beta   90.00
_cell.angle_gamma   90.00
#
_symmetry.space_group_name_H-M   'P 1'
#
loop_
_entity.id
_entity.type
_entity.pdbx_description
1 polymer ?
#
loop_
_entity_poly.entity_id
_entity_poly.type
_entity_poly.pdbx_seq_one_letter_code
_entity_poly.pdbx_strand_id
1 'polypeptide(L)'
;MEKRIIQVEEKVPVKLLIPLSIQHMFAMFGASVLVPFLFGISPAIVLFMNGIGTLLFIAITKGKAPAYLGSSFAFLAPASIVIQNFGYEYALGGFVAVGFCGCILALIIYKFGTDWINIVLPPAAMGPVVALIGLELSSNAASNAGLLDETIDPRKIIVFLVTLGVAVFGSILFRKFLAVFPIL
;
A
#
# COMPACT_ATOMS: atom_id res chain seq x y z
N MET A 1 -18.69 -23.89 -13.29
CA MET A 1 -19.21 -23.09 -12.16
C MET A 1 -18.79 -21.64 -12.43
N GLU A 2 -19.74 -20.79 -12.78
CA GLU A 2 -19.50 -19.35 -12.85
C GLU A 2 -19.00 -18.86 -11.50
N LYS A 3 -17.87 -18.15 -11.51
CA LYS A 3 -17.36 -17.51 -10.30
C LYS A 3 -18.33 -16.37 -9.97
N ARG A 4 -19.18 -16.57 -8.98
CA ARG A 4 -20.07 -15.51 -8.48
C ARG A 4 -19.21 -14.35 -8.00
N ILE A 5 -19.34 -13.21 -8.64
CA ILE A 5 -18.72 -11.95 -8.23
C ILE A 5 -19.69 -11.29 -7.26
N ILE A 6 -19.22 -10.99 -6.05
CA ILE A 6 -20.00 -10.27 -5.04
C ILE A 6 -19.83 -8.78 -5.31
N GLN A 7 -20.92 -8.08 -5.58
CA GLN A 7 -20.95 -6.65 -5.82
C GLN A 7 -20.86 -5.85 -4.51
N VAL A 8 -20.51 -4.57 -4.59
CA VAL A 8 -20.28 -3.71 -3.41
C VAL A 8 -21.57 -3.54 -2.58
N GLU A 9 -22.73 -3.58 -3.22
CA GLU A 9 -24.04 -3.48 -2.56
C GLU A 9 -24.49 -4.79 -1.90
N GLU A 10 -23.85 -5.92 -2.23
CA GLU A 10 -24.20 -7.23 -1.69
C GLU A 10 -23.56 -7.46 -0.31
N LYS A 11 -24.32 -8.10 0.58
CA LYS A 11 -23.79 -8.55 1.88
C LYS A 11 -22.89 -9.76 1.68
N VAL A 12 -21.63 -9.64 2.05
CA VAL A 12 -20.67 -10.75 2.03
C VAL A 12 -21.06 -11.78 3.09
N PRO A 13 -21.15 -13.07 2.77
CA PRO A 13 -21.38 -14.13 3.76
C PRO A 13 -20.29 -14.10 4.84
N VAL A 14 -20.67 -14.21 6.12
CA VAL A 14 -19.73 -14.13 7.27
C VAL A 14 -18.58 -15.13 7.15
N LYS A 15 -18.84 -16.32 6.60
CA LYS A 15 -17.82 -17.37 6.36
C LYS A 15 -16.69 -16.92 5.41
N LEU A 16 -16.95 -15.97 4.51
CA LEU A 16 -15.97 -15.37 3.62
C LEU A 16 -15.43 -14.05 4.17
N LEU A 17 -16.29 -13.27 4.83
CA LEU A 17 -15.93 -11.96 5.36
C LEU A 17 -14.78 -12.04 6.36
N ILE A 18 -14.87 -12.96 7.34
CA ILE A 18 -13.84 -13.07 8.40
C ILE A 18 -12.47 -13.45 7.83
N PRO A 19 -12.30 -14.53 7.04
CA PRO A 19 -10.99 -14.89 6.49
C PRO A 19 -10.41 -13.81 5.57
N LEU A 20 -11.26 -13.18 4.72
CA LEU A 20 -10.81 -12.12 3.82
C LEU A 20 -10.42 -10.85 4.58
N SER A 21 -11.12 -10.50 5.66
CA SER A 21 -10.78 -9.35 6.50
C SER A 21 -9.45 -9.56 7.22
N ILE A 22 -9.22 -10.75 7.78
CA ILE A 22 -7.95 -11.12 8.42
C ILE A 22 -6.82 -11.05 7.38
N GLN A 23 -7.02 -11.63 6.21
CA GLN A 23 -6.07 -11.59 5.12
C GLN A 23 -5.74 -10.15 4.70
N HIS A 24 -6.74 -9.29 4.54
CA HIS A 24 -6.54 -7.89 4.19
C HIS A 24 -5.75 -7.14 5.26
N MET A 25 -6.04 -7.39 6.53
CA MET A 25 -5.29 -6.83 7.66
C MET A 25 -3.80 -7.18 7.57
N PHE A 26 -3.45 -8.43 7.30
CA PHE A 26 -2.06 -8.84 7.13
C PHE A 26 -1.42 -8.25 5.87
N ALA A 27 -2.14 -8.22 4.74
CA ALA A 27 -1.61 -7.64 3.51
C ALA A 27 -1.24 -6.15 3.66
N MET A 28 -2.00 -5.40 4.46
CA MET A 28 -1.73 -3.98 4.71
C MET A 28 -0.75 -3.73 5.84
N PHE A 29 -0.47 -4.74 6.68
CA PHE A 29 0.42 -4.62 7.83
C PHE A 29 1.84 -4.22 7.41
N GLY A 30 2.38 -4.84 6.36
CA GLY A 30 3.74 -4.56 5.87
C GLY A 30 3.96 -3.07 5.60
N ALA A 31 3.13 -2.46 4.76
CA ALA A 31 3.25 -1.03 4.43
C ALA A 31 2.96 -0.13 5.65
N SER A 32 1.95 -0.47 6.45
CA SER A 32 1.53 0.34 7.60
C SER A 32 2.55 0.36 8.74
N VAL A 33 3.45 -0.63 8.81
CA VAL A 33 4.51 -0.72 9.82
C VAL A 33 5.86 -0.31 9.27
N LEU A 34 6.20 -0.73 8.04
CA LEU A 34 7.49 -0.46 7.44
C LEU A 34 7.71 1.05 7.17
N VAL A 35 6.71 1.73 6.60
CA VAL A 35 6.84 3.17 6.27
C VAL A 35 7.11 4.03 7.51
N PRO A 36 6.37 3.90 8.63
CA PRO A 36 6.71 4.61 9.87
C PRO A 36 8.13 4.31 10.37
N PHE A 37 8.57 3.06 10.30
CA PHE A 37 9.92 2.68 10.69
C PHE A 37 10.99 3.42 9.87
N LEU A 38 10.80 3.49 8.56
CA LEU A 38 11.73 4.21 7.67
C LEU A 38 11.76 5.71 7.93
N PHE A 39 10.68 6.29 8.44
CA PHE A 39 10.60 7.70 8.84
C PHE A 39 11.02 7.96 10.29
N GLY A 40 11.35 6.93 11.06
CA GLY A 40 11.71 7.04 12.47
C GLY A 40 10.56 7.43 13.39
N ILE A 41 9.32 7.17 12.99
CA ILE A 41 8.11 7.47 13.77
C ILE A 41 7.46 6.20 14.31
N SER A 42 6.65 6.35 15.38
CA SER A 42 5.97 5.22 16.00
C SER A 42 4.90 4.62 15.09
N PRO A 43 5.00 3.34 14.71
CA PRO A 43 3.96 2.66 13.94
C PRO A 43 2.59 2.66 14.62
N ALA A 44 2.54 2.68 15.95
CA ALA A 44 1.29 2.68 16.71
C ALA A 44 0.44 3.93 16.42
N ILE A 45 1.08 5.10 16.31
CA ILE A 45 0.38 6.36 15.99
C ILE A 45 -0.17 6.29 14.57
N VAL A 46 0.63 5.80 13.62
CA VAL A 46 0.22 5.70 12.21
C VAL A 46 -0.92 4.69 12.06
N LEU A 47 -0.85 3.53 12.71
CA LEU A 47 -1.93 2.53 12.70
C LEU A 47 -3.23 3.08 13.29
N PHE A 48 -3.14 3.81 14.39
CA PHE A 48 -4.29 4.45 15.01
C PHE A 48 -4.94 5.48 14.09
N MET A 49 -4.14 6.34 13.46
CA MET A 49 -4.64 7.36 12.52
C MET A 49 -5.16 6.75 11.22
N ASN A 50 -4.56 5.67 10.72
CA ASN A 50 -5.08 4.89 9.59
C ASN A 50 -6.46 4.30 9.92
N GLY A 51 -6.65 3.82 11.15
CA GLY A 51 -7.95 3.35 11.62
C GLY A 51 -9.01 4.43 11.62
N ILE A 52 -8.71 5.60 12.20
CA ILE A 52 -9.63 6.77 12.19
C ILE A 52 -9.91 7.21 10.76
N GLY A 53 -8.88 7.36 9.93
CA GLY A 53 -9.04 7.77 8.52
C GLY A 53 -9.92 6.79 7.73
N THR A 54 -9.72 5.48 7.93
CA THR A 54 -10.54 4.45 7.28
C THR A 54 -12.00 4.50 7.73
N LEU A 55 -12.26 4.68 9.02
CA LEU A 55 -13.63 4.83 9.54
C LEU A 55 -14.33 6.07 8.99
N LEU A 56 -13.62 7.20 8.93
CA LEU A 56 -14.13 8.44 8.30
C LEU A 56 -14.42 8.22 6.81
N PHE A 57 -13.52 7.56 6.10
CA PHE A 57 -13.71 7.24 4.69
C PHE A 57 -14.96 6.37 4.47
N ILE A 58 -15.15 5.32 5.27
CA ILE A 58 -16.33 4.46 5.21
C ILE A 58 -17.62 5.27 5.49
N ALA A 59 -17.58 6.17 6.49
CA ALA A 59 -18.72 7.01 6.81
C ALA A 59 -19.08 7.98 5.65
N ILE A 60 -18.08 8.64 5.07
CA ILE A 60 -18.26 9.58 3.95
C ILE A 60 -18.78 8.86 2.69
N THR A 61 -18.21 7.71 2.38
CA THR A 61 -18.59 6.92 1.20
C THR A 61 -19.86 6.08 1.42
N LYS A 62 -20.41 6.10 2.65
CA LYS A 62 -21.58 5.27 3.04
C LYS A 62 -21.36 3.77 2.76
N GLY A 63 -20.12 3.29 2.89
CA GLY A 63 -19.74 1.91 2.63
C GLY A 63 -19.74 1.50 1.15
N LYS A 64 -19.91 2.45 0.21
CA LYS A 64 -19.93 2.15 -1.24
C LYS A 64 -18.56 1.92 -1.85
N ALA A 65 -17.49 2.33 -1.19
CA ALA A 65 -16.12 2.13 -1.66
C ALA A 65 -15.33 1.36 -0.59
N PRO A 66 -15.06 0.06 -0.79
CA PRO A 66 -14.26 -0.72 0.13
C PRO A 66 -12.77 -0.34 -0.05
N ALA A 67 -12.24 0.45 0.87
CA ALA A 67 -10.83 0.80 0.90
C ALA A 67 -10.33 0.92 2.33
N TYR A 68 -9.08 0.50 2.54
CA TYR A 68 -8.31 0.76 3.74
C TYR A 68 -7.34 1.91 3.44
N LEU A 69 -7.37 2.93 4.27
CA LEU A 69 -6.43 4.06 4.16
C LEU A 69 -5.17 3.70 4.95
N GLY A 70 -4.09 3.50 4.25
CA GLY A 70 -2.80 3.13 4.82
C GLY A 70 -1.65 3.94 4.25
N SER A 71 -0.45 3.64 4.73
CA SER A 71 0.78 4.27 4.24
C SER A 71 1.03 3.91 2.77
N SER A 72 1.57 4.85 2.01
CA SER A 72 1.92 4.66 0.59
C SER A 72 3.42 4.70 0.38
N PHE A 73 3.96 3.71 -0.31
CA PHE A 73 5.37 3.67 -0.69
C PHE A 73 5.76 4.79 -1.68
N ALA A 74 4.82 5.29 -2.47
CA ALA A 74 5.07 6.39 -3.41
C ALA A 74 5.51 7.69 -2.73
N PHE A 75 5.19 7.87 -1.45
CA PHE A 75 5.61 9.03 -0.68
C PHE A 75 6.96 8.86 0.03
N LEU A 76 7.57 7.67 0.00
CA LEU A 76 8.80 7.41 0.74
C LEU A 76 9.94 8.34 0.31
N ALA A 77 10.25 8.39 -0.99
CA ALA A 77 11.35 9.19 -1.49
C ALA A 77 11.13 10.70 -1.26
N PRO A 78 10.02 11.31 -1.72
CA PRO A 78 9.82 12.74 -1.52
C PRO A 78 9.70 13.12 -0.04
N ALA A 79 9.05 12.31 0.79
CA ALA A 79 8.95 12.58 2.22
C ALA A 79 10.30 12.44 2.93
N SER A 80 11.12 11.44 2.59
CA SER A 80 12.45 11.25 3.18
C SER A 80 13.35 12.47 2.93
N ILE A 81 13.31 13.06 1.73
CA ILE A 81 14.07 14.27 1.40
C ILE A 81 13.63 15.44 2.28
N VAL A 82 12.32 15.62 2.46
CA VAL A 82 11.77 16.70 3.30
C VAL A 82 12.11 16.46 4.77
N ILE A 83 11.96 15.22 5.26
CA ILE A 83 12.26 14.88 6.66
C ILE A 83 13.72 15.12 6.99
N GLN A 84 14.65 14.73 6.11
CA GLN A 84 16.09 14.92 6.32
C GLN A 84 16.51 16.39 6.33
N ASN A 85 15.90 17.24 5.51
CA ASN A 85 16.29 18.65 5.38
C ASN A 85 15.52 19.58 6.32
N PHE A 86 14.26 19.30 6.64
CA PHE A 86 13.37 20.21 7.34
C PHE A 86 12.70 19.61 8.57
N GLY A 87 12.67 18.28 8.68
CA GLY A 87 12.00 17.57 9.76
C GLY A 87 10.61 17.02 9.37
N TYR A 88 10.10 16.13 10.24
CA TYR A 88 8.85 15.41 10.00
C TYR A 88 7.61 16.31 9.94
N GLU A 89 7.62 17.42 10.70
CA GLU A 89 6.50 18.38 10.73
C GLU A 89 6.23 19.00 9.36
N TYR A 90 7.28 19.29 8.60
CA TYR A 90 7.16 19.80 7.23
C TYR A 90 6.60 18.73 6.27
N ALA A 91 6.99 17.48 6.45
CA ALA A 91 6.42 16.39 5.67
C ALA A 91 4.91 16.21 5.92
N LEU A 92 4.45 16.37 7.18
CA LEU A 92 3.02 16.38 7.51
C LEU A 92 2.28 17.50 6.78
N GLY A 93 2.84 18.71 6.73
CA GLY A 93 2.31 19.82 5.94
C GLY A 93 2.19 19.46 4.46
N GLY A 94 3.18 18.79 3.91
CA GLY A 94 3.17 18.26 2.54
C GLY A 94 2.03 17.26 2.31
N PHE A 95 1.80 16.34 3.22
CA PHE A 95 0.68 15.37 3.11
C PHE A 95 -0.68 16.05 3.16
N VAL A 96 -0.85 17.08 4.01
CA VAL A 96 -2.08 17.88 4.03
C VAL A 96 -2.28 18.61 2.70
N ALA A 97 -1.23 19.19 2.14
CA ALA A 97 -1.28 19.86 0.83
C ALA A 97 -1.68 18.88 -0.30
N VAL A 98 -1.13 17.67 -0.31
CA VAL A 98 -1.53 16.61 -1.25
C VAL A 98 -3.01 16.24 -1.08
N GLY A 99 -3.49 16.12 0.16
CA GLY A 99 -4.92 15.90 0.44
C GLY A 99 -5.80 17.01 -0.14
N PHE A 100 -5.38 18.27 0.00
CA PHE A 100 -6.08 19.41 -0.57
C PHE A 100 -6.08 19.38 -2.11
N CYS A 101 -4.94 19.05 -2.74
CA CYS A 101 -4.89 18.83 -4.19
C CYS A 101 -5.83 17.71 -4.63
N GLY A 102 -5.95 16.64 -3.83
CA GLY A 102 -6.93 15.58 -4.06
C GLY A 102 -8.37 16.08 -4.04
N CYS A 103 -8.72 17.00 -3.14
CA CYS A 103 -10.04 17.63 -3.12
C CYS A 103 -10.31 18.48 -4.38
N ILE A 104 -9.31 19.23 -4.85
CA ILE A 104 -9.39 19.98 -6.11
C ILE A 104 -9.62 19.02 -7.28
N LEU A 105 -8.86 17.93 -7.35
CA LEU A 105 -9.03 16.92 -8.37
C LEU A 105 -10.43 16.29 -8.34
N ALA A 106 -10.95 16.01 -7.15
CA ALA A 106 -12.31 15.50 -6.99
C ALA A 106 -13.37 16.48 -7.53
N LEU A 107 -13.19 17.81 -7.32
CA LEU A 107 -14.05 18.83 -7.90
C LEU A 107 -13.97 18.90 -9.43
N ILE A 108 -12.78 18.72 -9.99
CA ILE A 108 -12.57 18.64 -11.43
C ILE A 108 -13.31 17.42 -12.01
N ILE A 109 -13.15 16.25 -11.37
CA ILE A 109 -13.85 15.01 -11.77
C ILE A 109 -15.37 15.19 -11.66
N TYR A 110 -15.86 15.83 -10.61
CA TYR A 110 -17.27 16.09 -10.44
C TYR A 110 -17.85 16.96 -11.58
N LYS A 111 -17.06 17.93 -12.05
CA LYS A 111 -17.50 18.88 -13.11
C LYS A 111 -17.33 18.32 -14.53
N PHE A 112 -16.24 17.62 -14.79
CA PHE A 112 -15.83 17.19 -16.14
C PHE A 112 -15.94 15.69 -16.39
N GLY A 113 -16.33 14.91 -15.37
CA GLY A 113 -16.36 13.45 -15.46
C GLY A 113 -14.99 12.80 -15.40
N THR A 114 -14.92 11.52 -15.73
CA THR A 114 -13.72 10.68 -15.61
C THR A 114 -13.03 10.34 -16.92
N ASP A 115 -13.64 10.64 -18.06
CA ASP A 115 -13.16 10.18 -19.40
C ASP A 115 -11.77 10.72 -19.74
N TRP A 116 -11.47 11.96 -19.33
CA TRP A 116 -10.17 12.58 -19.54
C TRP A 116 -9.03 11.89 -18.78
N ILE A 117 -9.33 11.18 -17.69
CA ILE A 117 -8.32 10.48 -16.86
C ILE A 117 -7.60 9.42 -17.69
N ASN A 118 -8.34 8.65 -18.50
CA ASN A 118 -7.77 7.63 -19.36
C ASN A 118 -6.87 8.21 -20.48
N ILE A 119 -7.05 9.49 -20.80
CA ILE A 119 -6.22 10.20 -21.78
C ILE A 119 -4.94 10.70 -21.13
N VAL A 120 -5.04 11.31 -19.95
CA VAL A 120 -3.91 11.88 -19.21
C VAL A 120 -3.06 10.79 -18.53
N LEU A 121 -3.72 9.76 -17.98
CA LEU A 121 -3.10 8.62 -17.31
C LEU A 121 -3.51 7.32 -18.00
N PRO A 122 -3.00 7.03 -19.20
CA PRO A 122 -3.35 5.81 -19.91
C PRO A 122 -2.89 4.58 -19.10
N PRO A 123 -3.66 3.47 -19.11
CA PRO A 123 -3.31 2.23 -18.41
C PRO A 123 -1.90 1.73 -18.72
N ALA A 124 -1.41 1.97 -19.94
CA ALA A 124 -0.05 1.62 -20.36
C ALA A 124 1.05 2.38 -19.58
N ALA A 125 0.77 3.58 -19.08
CA ALA A 125 1.72 4.35 -18.25
C ALA A 125 1.73 3.89 -16.79
N MET A 126 0.62 3.32 -16.31
CA MET A 126 0.50 2.92 -14.90
C MET A 126 1.44 1.76 -14.54
N GLY A 127 1.63 0.79 -15.44
CA GLY A 127 2.56 -0.32 -15.23
C GLY A 127 4.00 0.13 -14.96
N PRO A 128 4.60 0.94 -15.85
CA PRO A 128 5.93 1.54 -15.63
C PRO A 128 6.03 2.36 -14.33
N VAL A 129 5.02 3.14 -13.97
CA VAL A 129 5.03 3.92 -12.71
C VAL A 129 5.12 3.00 -11.49
N VAL A 130 4.32 1.94 -11.45
CA VAL A 130 4.37 0.96 -10.35
C VAL A 130 5.72 0.23 -10.33
N ALA A 131 6.28 -0.12 -11.49
CA ALA A 131 7.60 -0.73 -11.58
C ALA A 131 8.71 0.20 -11.05
N LEU A 132 8.65 1.49 -11.36
CA LEU A 132 9.61 2.48 -10.85
C LEU A 132 9.53 2.60 -9.32
N ILE A 133 8.35 2.61 -8.72
CA ILE A 133 8.19 2.60 -7.25
C ILE A 133 8.87 1.36 -6.66
N GLY A 134 8.67 0.18 -7.27
CA GLY A 134 9.32 -1.05 -6.82
C GLY A 134 10.84 -1.01 -6.94
N LEU A 135 11.36 -0.46 -8.04
CA LEU A 135 12.81 -0.31 -8.26
C LEU A 135 13.44 0.68 -7.27
N GLU A 136 12.75 1.77 -6.95
CA GLU A 136 13.22 2.74 -5.95
C GLU A 136 13.34 2.11 -4.56
N LEU A 137 12.42 1.21 -4.21
CA LEU A 137 12.45 0.48 -2.95
C LEU A 137 13.46 -0.69 -2.92
N SER A 138 14.04 -1.06 -4.05
CA SER A 138 14.94 -2.21 -4.14
C SER A 138 16.21 -2.04 -3.29
N SER A 139 16.74 -0.82 -3.19
CA SER A 139 17.90 -0.50 -2.34
C SER A 139 17.58 -0.69 -0.85
N ASN A 140 16.37 -0.29 -0.40
CA ASN A 140 15.93 -0.53 0.97
C ASN A 140 15.75 -2.03 1.25
N ALA A 141 15.21 -2.78 0.29
CA ALA A 141 15.08 -4.22 0.40
C ALA A 141 16.45 -4.92 0.49
N ALA A 142 17.41 -4.51 -0.34
CA ALA A 142 18.78 -5.03 -0.32
C ALA A 142 19.49 -4.73 1.01
N SER A 143 19.32 -3.52 1.55
CA SER A 143 19.85 -3.15 2.87
C SER A 143 19.24 -3.99 3.99
N ASN A 144 17.91 -4.12 4.01
CA ASN A 144 17.21 -4.93 5.01
C ASN A 144 17.58 -6.43 4.92
N ALA A 145 17.89 -6.91 3.72
CA ALA A 145 18.39 -8.26 3.49
C ALA A 145 19.85 -8.48 3.95
N GLY A 146 20.54 -7.40 4.33
CA GLY A 146 21.95 -7.44 4.71
C GLY A 146 22.91 -7.63 3.52
N LEU A 147 22.44 -7.39 2.28
CA LEU A 147 23.28 -7.50 1.08
C LEU A 147 24.24 -6.33 0.91
N LEU A 148 23.97 -5.20 1.58
CA LEU A 148 24.79 -3.99 1.58
C LEU A 148 25.62 -3.85 2.86
N ASP A 149 25.51 -4.78 3.81
CA ASP A 149 26.30 -4.79 5.04
C ASP A 149 27.75 -5.21 4.73
N GLU A 150 28.73 -4.64 5.44
CA GLU A 150 30.15 -5.02 5.31
C GLU A 150 30.40 -6.49 5.67
N THR A 151 29.59 -7.05 6.57
CA THR A 151 29.63 -8.45 6.97
C THR A 151 28.30 -9.12 6.63
N ILE A 152 28.36 -10.12 5.76
CA ILE A 152 27.19 -10.88 5.32
C ILE A 152 26.71 -11.78 6.46
N ASP A 153 25.48 -11.55 6.95
CA ASP A 153 24.80 -12.47 7.87
C ASP A 153 24.02 -13.54 7.07
N PRO A 154 24.45 -14.83 7.10
CA PRO A 154 23.78 -15.90 6.37
C PRO A 154 22.30 -16.05 6.72
N ARG A 155 21.91 -15.70 7.95
CA ARG A 155 20.52 -15.81 8.43
C ARG A 155 19.62 -14.79 7.71
N LYS A 156 20.07 -13.55 7.57
CA LYS A 156 19.34 -12.51 6.83
C LYS A 156 19.15 -12.90 5.37
N ILE A 157 20.20 -13.45 4.74
CA ILE A 157 20.14 -13.90 3.34
C ILE A 157 19.18 -15.06 3.15
N ILE A 158 19.20 -16.05 4.04
CA ILE A 158 18.27 -17.19 3.96
C ILE A 158 16.83 -16.70 4.07
N VAL A 159 16.53 -15.82 5.03
CA VAL A 159 15.20 -15.24 5.18
C VAL A 159 14.81 -14.47 3.90
N PHE A 160 15.69 -13.64 3.37
CA PHE A 160 15.47 -12.91 2.13
C PHE A 160 15.16 -13.84 0.95
N LEU A 161 15.99 -14.86 0.72
CA LEU A 161 15.80 -15.81 -0.39
C LEU A 161 14.51 -16.61 -0.26
N VAL A 162 14.17 -17.06 0.96
CA VAL A 162 12.91 -17.77 1.21
C VAL A 162 11.72 -16.84 0.97
N THR A 163 11.75 -15.61 1.49
CA THR A 163 10.66 -14.64 1.31
C THR A 163 10.48 -14.27 -0.16
N LEU A 164 11.58 -13.99 -0.86
CA LEU A 164 11.57 -13.69 -2.30
C LEU A 164 11.06 -14.90 -3.10
N GLY A 165 11.53 -16.09 -2.78
CA GLY A 165 11.08 -17.33 -3.42
C GLY A 165 9.58 -17.57 -3.23
N VAL A 166 9.06 -17.36 -2.02
CA VAL A 166 7.63 -17.48 -1.74
C VAL A 166 6.84 -16.39 -2.48
N ALA A 167 7.33 -15.15 -2.53
CA ALA A 167 6.65 -14.06 -3.23
C ALA A 167 6.57 -14.32 -4.75
N VAL A 168 7.66 -14.76 -5.36
CA VAL A 168 7.74 -15.00 -6.82
C VAL A 168 7.03 -16.29 -7.21
N PHE A 169 7.39 -17.41 -6.58
CA PHE A 169 6.86 -18.72 -6.96
C PHE A 169 5.51 -19.03 -6.32
N GLY A 170 5.21 -18.47 -5.15
CA GLY A 170 3.96 -18.69 -4.47
C GLY A 170 2.76 -18.17 -5.26
N SER A 171 2.90 -17.06 -5.95
CA SER A 171 1.85 -16.53 -6.83
C SER A 171 1.49 -17.48 -7.99
N ILE A 172 2.44 -18.33 -8.41
CA ILE A 172 2.28 -19.30 -9.49
C ILE A 172 1.81 -20.68 -8.95
N LEU A 173 2.42 -21.09 -7.83
CA LEU A 173 2.20 -22.44 -7.25
C LEU A 173 0.92 -22.51 -6.41
N PHE A 174 0.58 -21.45 -5.69
CA PHE A 174 -0.59 -21.43 -4.83
C PHE A 174 -1.85 -21.11 -5.63
N ARG A 175 -2.94 -21.81 -5.28
CA ARG A 175 -4.23 -21.68 -5.96
C ARG A 175 -5.31 -21.29 -4.97
N LYS A 176 -6.40 -20.70 -5.48
CA LYS A 176 -7.59 -20.29 -4.70
C LYS A 176 -7.21 -19.30 -3.58
N PHE A 177 -7.59 -19.61 -2.35
CA PHE A 177 -7.34 -18.78 -1.17
C PHE A 177 -5.84 -18.65 -0.86
N LEU A 178 -5.06 -19.70 -1.06
CA LEU A 178 -3.61 -19.70 -0.82
C LEU A 178 -2.84 -18.80 -1.79
N ALA A 179 -3.37 -18.50 -2.97
CA ALA A 179 -2.71 -17.64 -3.96
C ALA A 179 -2.50 -16.18 -3.49
N VAL A 180 -3.12 -15.80 -2.39
CA VAL A 180 -3.01 -14.46 -1.83
C VAL A 180 -1.98 -14.38 -0.69
N PHE A 181 -1.58 -15.53 -0.12
CA PHE A 181 -0.57 -15.62 0.94
C PHE A 181 0.85 -15.15 0.56
N PRO A 182 1.33 -15.28 -0.70
CA PRO A 182 2.67 -14.81 -1.06
C PRO A 182 2.93 -13.33 -0.84
N ILE A 183 1.87 -12.53 -0.68
CA ILE A 183 1.97 -11.09 -0.42
C ILE A 183 2.09 -10.80 1.10
N LEU A 184 1.79 -11.79 1.93
CA LEU A 184 1.89 -11.74 3.40
C LEU A 184 3.27 -12.16 3.89
#